data_1e90dd1cff67fcdf4045670d3163dcb1
#
_entry.id   1e90dd1cff67fcdf4045670d3163dcb1
#
_cell.length_a   1.000
_cell.length_b   1.000
_cell.length_c   1.000
_cell.angle_alpha   90.00
_cell.angle_beta   90.00
_cell.angle_gamma   90.00
#
_symmetry.space_group_name_H-M   'P 1'
#
loop_
_entity.id
_entity.type
_entity.pdbx_description
1 polymer ?
#
loop_
_entity_poly.entity_id
_entity_poly.type
_entity_poly.pdbx_seq_one_letter_code
_entity_poly.pdbx_strand_id
1 'polypeptide(L)'
;FLNDGTVGETLDNLKDAAGGENYEWTDMYAEFAKEAREEGFNEIAFILEKVGEIEKHHEERYLELYNLLKNGEIFKKDEKQLWRCQNCGFILESTVAPEKCPVCHHPKAYFELVCVKF
;
A
#
# COMPACT_ATOMS: atom_id res chain seq x y z
N PHE A 1 -6.21 7.11 9.80
CA PHE A 1 -5.01 6.92 10.64
C PHE A 1 -4.74 8.06 11.63
N LEU A 2 -5.76 8.81 11.96
CA LEU A 2 -5.70 9.77 13.07
C LEU A 2 -6.33 9.11 14.30
N ASN A 3 -5.52 8.40 15.07
CA ASN A 3 -5.94 7.83 16.34
C ASN A 3 -5.89 8.92 17.42
N ASP A 4 -7.01 9.17 18.07
CA ASP A 4 -7.15 10.21 19.13
C ASP A 4 -6.66 11.58 18.66
N GLY A 5 -6.84 11.89 17.36
CA GLY A 5 -6.45 13.17 16.78
C GLY A 5 -4.96 13.31 16.49
N THR A 6 -4.18 12.23 16.53
CA THR A 6 -2.74 12.24 16.25
C THR A 6 -2.41 11.29 15.09
N VAL A 7 -1.34 11.61 14.38
CA VAL A 7 -0.76 10.71 13.37
C VAL A 7 0.13 9.69 14.08
N GLY A 8 -0.20 8.40 13.95
CA GLY A 8 0.56 7.32 14.58
C GLY A 8 1.84 6.96 13.83
N GLU A 9 2.48 5.89 14.28
CA GLU A 9 3.62 5.31 13.59
C GLU A 9 3.18 4.61 12.29
N THR A 10 4.10 4.45 11.35
CA THR A 10 3.79 3.86 10.04
C THR A 10 3.13 2.49 10.13
N LEU A 11 3.61 1.61 11.02
CA LEU A 11 2.99 0.29 11.21
C LEU A 11 1.54 0.40 11.65
N ASP A 12 1.25 1.25 12.63
CA ASP A 12 -0.11 1.45 13.13
C ASP A 12 -1.00 2.05 12.05
N ASN A 13 -0.49 3.01 11.31
CA ASN A 13 -1.22 3.66 10.22
C ASN A 13 -1.56 2.68 9.09
N LEU A 14 -0.64 1.78 8.73
CA LEU A 14 -0.89 0.74 7.72
C LEU A 14 -1.98 -0.23 8.19
N LYS A 15 -1.95 -0.61 9.45
CA LYS A 15 -2.97 -1.49 10.04
C LYS A 15 -4.34 -0.83 10.07
N ASP A 16 -4.40 0.43 10.46
CA ASP A 16 -5.64 1.20 10.50
C ASP A 16 -6.22 1.40 9.11
N ALA A 17 -5.37 1.69 8.13
CA ALA A 17 -5.77 1.82 6.73
C ALA A 17 -6.34 0.50 6.20
N ALA A 18 -5.67 -0.63 6.46
CA ALA A 18 -6.16 -1.95 6.08
C ALA A 18 -7.52 -2.25 6.70
N GLY A 19 -7.72 -1.89 7.98
CA GLY A 19 -8.98 -2.05 8.68
C GLY A 19 -10.11 -1.23 8.06
N GLY A 20 -9.82 0.01 7.64
CA GLY A 20 -10.77 0.86 6.93
C GLY A 20 -11.19 0.25 5.59
N GLU A 21 -10.25 -0.20 4.79
CA GLU A 21 -10.53 -0.86 3.52
C GLU A 21 -11.34 -2.14 3.71
N ASN A 22 -11.01 -2.93 4.75
CA ASN A 22 -11.77 -4.14 5.09
C ASN A 22 -13.24 -3.81 5.36
N TYR A 23 -13.52 -2.81 6.18
CA TYR A 23 -14.88 -2.37 6.46
C TYR A 23 -15.60 -1.96 5.16
N GLU A 24 -14.91 -1.22 4.30
CA GLU A 24 -15.51 -0.71 3.06
C GLU A 24 -15.93 -1.83 2.11
N TRP A 25 -15.12 -2.87 1.92
CA TRP A 25 -15.47 -3.93 0.99
C TRP A 25 -16.32 -5.05 1.60
N THR A 26 -16.19 -5.35 2.91
CA THR A 26 -16.99 -6.39 3.54
C THR A 26 -18.40 -5.91 3.90
N ASP A 27 -18.53 -4.69 4.40
CA ASP A 27 -19.78 -4.17 4.93
C ASP A 27 -20.38 -3.04 4.09
N MET A 28 -19.67 -1.93 3.94
CA MET A 28 -20.21 -0.69 3.40
C MET A 28 -20.65 -0.81 1.94
N TYR A 29 -19.76 -1.12 1.04
CA TYR A 29 -20.08 -1.22 -0.39
C TYR A 29 -20.95 -2.44 -0.71
N ALA A 30 -20.79 -3.55 0.01
CA ALA A 30 -21.63 -4.72 -0.15
C ALA A 30 -23.10 -4.40 0.17
N GLU A 31 -23.32 -3.66 1.25
CA GLU A 31 -24.67 -3.27 1.65
C GLU A 31 -25.25 -2.22 0.71
N PHE A 32 -24.48 -1.23 0.32
CA PHE A 32 -24.91 -0.22 -0.66
C PHE A 32 -25.30 -0.85 -1.99
N ALA A 33 -24.51 -1.80 -2.48
CA ALA A 33 -24.82 -2.53 -3.71
C ALA A 33 -26.13 -3.32 -3.59
N LYS A 34 -26.34 -3.97 -2.45
CA LYS A 34 -27.58 -4.71 -2.17
C LYS A 34 -28.80 -3.78 -2.19
N GLU A 35 -28.71 -2.67 -1.48
CA GLU A 35 -29.80 -1.69 -1.43
C GLU A 35 -30.10 -1.11 -2.82
N ALA A 36 -29.06 -0.74 -3.57
CA ALA A 36 -29.23 -0.23 -4.91
C ALA A 36 -29.91 -1.24 -5.84
N ARG A 37 -29.58 -2.52 -5.70
CA ARG A 37 -30.18 -3.59 -6.49
C ARG A 37 -31.64 -3.81 -6.12
N GLU A 38 -31.96 -3.77 -4.84
CA GLU A 38 -33.34 -3.87 -4.33
C GLU A 38 -34.23 -2.73 -4.83
N GLU A 39 -33.64 -1.53 -4.97
CA GLU A 39 -34.34 -0.35 -5.49
C GLU A 39 -34.38 -0.28 -7.02
N GLY A 40 -33.80 -1.26 -7.71
CA GLY A 40 -33.84 -1.34 -9.17
C GLY A 40 -32.69 -0.59 -9.87
N PHE A 41 -31.70 -0.08 -9.13
CA PHE A 41 -30.53 0.61 -9.68
C PHE A 41 -29.39 -0.39 -9.97
N ASN A 42 -29.61 -1.30 -10.91
CA ASN A 42 -28.68 -2.40 -11.18
C ASN A 42 -27.30 -1.93 -11.66
N GLU A 43 -27.25 -0.87 -12.47
CA GLU A 43 -25.99 -0.31 -12.95
C GLU A 43 -25.16 0.30 -11.80
N ILE A 44 -25.84 1.02 -10.91
CA ILE A 44 -25.20 1.59 -9.71
C ILE A 44 -24.73 0.48 -8.80
N ALA A 45 -25.54 -0.56 -8.60
CA ALA A 45 -25.15 -1.72 -7.79
C ALA A 45 -23.91 -2.40 -8.33
N PHE A 46 -23.80 -2.58 -9.64
CA PHE A 46 -22.62 -3.15 -10.28
C PHE A 46 -21.37 -2.31 -10.01
N ILE A 47 -21.47 -0.98 -10.13
CA ILE A 47 -20.36 -0.07 -9.84
C ILE A 47 -19.92 -0.20 -8.37
N LEU A 48 -20.87 -0.22 -7.44
CA LEU A 48 -20.57 -0.37 -6.01
C LEU A 48 -19.90 -1.71 -5.69
N GLU A 49 -20.33 -2.79 -6.34
CA GLU A 49 -19.69 -4.10 -6.22
C GLU A 49 -18.23 -4.07 -6.70
N LYS A 50 -17.98 -3.40 -7.83
CA LYS A 50 -16.64 -3.27 -8.39
C LYS A 50 -15.74 -2.37 -7.54
N VAL A 51 -16.26 -1.30 -6.97
CA VAL A 51 -15.51 -0.48 -6.02
C VAL A 51 -15.15 -1.31 -4.78
N GLY A 52 -16.05 -2.14 -4.28
CA GLY A 52 -15.75 -3.07 -3.19
C GLY A 52 -14.57 -4.00 -3.51
N GLU A 53 -14.52 -4.54 -4.73
CA GLU A 53 -13.39 -5.36 -5.17
C GLU A 53 -12.06 -4.56 -5.18
N ILE A 54 -12.11 -3.30 -5.57
CA ILE A 54 -10.95 -2.40 -5.54
C ILE A 54 -10.48 -2.18 -4.10
N GLU A 55 -11.40 -1.94 -3.17
CA GLU A 55 -11.05 -1.73 -1.76
C GLU A 55 -10.43 -2.99 -1.14
N LYS A 56 -10.83 -4.17 -1.58
CA LYS A 56 -10.19 -5.42 -1.18
C LYS A 56 -8.73 -5.48 -1.62
N HIS A 57 -8.43 -5.06 -2.84
CA HIS A 57 -7.05 -4.97 -3.33
C HIS A 57 -6.23 -3.95 -2.54
N HIS A 58 -6.83 -2.84 -2.13
CA HIS A 58 -6.18 -1.84 -1.28
C HIS A 58 -5.82 -2.44 0.08
N GLU A 59 -6.74 -3.19 0.69
CA GLU A 59 -6.47 -3.90 1.95
C GLU A 59 -5.28 -4.85 1.80
N GLU A 60 -5.29 -5.69 0.77
CA GLU A 60 -4.20 -6.64 0.51
C GLU A 60 -2.85 -5.93 0.40
N ARG A 61 -2.82 -4.79 -0.28
CA ARG A 61 -1.60 -3.98 -0.44
C ARG A 61 -1.12 -3.39 0.89
N TYR A 62 -2.02 -2.83 1.69
CA TYR A 62 -1.66 -2.31 3.01
C TYR A 62 -1.13 -3.40 3.93
N LEU A 63 -1.75 -4.58 3.92
CA LEU A 63 -1.29 -5.70 4.74
C LEU A 63 0.06 -6.23 4.28
N GLU A 64 0.32 -6.28 2.98
CA GLU A 64 1.63 -6.66 2.47
C GLU A 64 2.72 -5.69 2.91
N LEU A 65 2.48 -4.38 2.77
CA LEU A 65 3.41 -3.35 3.24
C LEU A 65 3.61 -3.42 4.75
N TYR A 66 2.54 -3.65 5.51
CA TYR A 66 2.62 -3.84 6.95
C TYR A 66 3.54 -5.00 7.32
N ASN A 67 3.38 -6.14 6.68
CA ASN A 67 4.19 -7.32 6.94
C ASN A 67 5.66 -7.12 6.55
N LEU A 68 5.91 -6.50 5.39
CA LEU A 68 7.27 -6.19 4.95
C LEU A 68 7.97 -5.23 5.92
N LEU A 69 7.29 -4.21 6.39
CA LEU A 69 7.86 -3.27 7.35
C LEU A 69 8.12 -3.93 8.70
N LYS A 70 7.15 -4.71 9.19
CA LYS A 70 7.27 -5.43 10.46
C LYS A 70 8.44 -6.40 10.47
N ASN A 71 8.69 -7.08 9.35
CA ASN A 71 9.75 -8.06 9.19
C ASN A 71 11.10 -7.45 8.76
N GLY A 72 11.15 -6.14 8.55
CA GLY A 72 12.37 -5.46 8.12
C GLY A 72 12.76 -5.74 6.67
N GLU A 73 11.79 -6.10 5.82
CA GLU A 73 12.05 -6.54 4.44
C GLU A 73 11.80 -5.48 3.37
N ILE A 74 11.37 -4.28 3.75
CA ILE A 74 11.13 -3.21 2.75
C ILE A 74 12.41 -2.83 2.03
N PHE A 75 13.51 -2.65 2.77
CA PHE A 75 14.81 -2.24 2.23
C PHE A 75 15.84 -3.36 2.17
N LYS A 76 15.42 -4.60 2.45
CA LYS A 76 16.29 -5.77 2.45
C LYS A 76 15.57 -6.95 1.78
N LYS A 77 16.25 -7.60 0.85
CA LYS A 77 15.74 -8.76 0.11
C LYS A 77 16.74 -9.91 0.19
N ASP A 78 16.27 -11.14 -0.04
CA ASP A 78 17.13 -12.32 -0.02
C ASP A 78 18.09 -12.36 -1.21
N GLU A 79 17.64 -11.85 -2.35
CA GLU A 79 18.40 -11.81 -3.59
C GLU A 79 18.75 -10.36 -3.95
N LYS A 80 19.80 -10.21 -4.77
CA LYS A 80 20.17 -8.90 -5.30
C LYS A 80 19.04 -8.32 -6.14
N GLN A 81 18.70 -7.07 -5.86
CA GLN A 81 17.69 -6.29 -6.57
C GLN A 81 18.30 -4.98 -7.04
N LEU A 82 17.64 -4.36 -8.01
CA LEU A 82 17.99 -3.00 -8.42
C LEU A 82 17.24 -2.00 -7.53
N TRP A 83 17.98 -1.15 -6.87
CA TRP A 83 17.45 -0.08 -6.01
C TRP A 83 17.70 1.27 -6.67
N ARG A 84 16.70 2.12 -6.68
CA ARG A 84 16.79 3.47 -7.25
C ARG A 84 16.53 4.53 -6.19
N CYS A 85 17.39 5.53 -6.14
CA CYS A 85 17.17 6.73 -5.34
C CYS A 85 16.10 7.60 -6.03
N GLN A 86 14.98 7.83 -5.34
CA GLN A 86 13.88 8.64 -5.88
C GLN A 86 14.24 10.11 -6.02
N ASN A 87 15.29 10.59 -5.33
CA ASN A 87 15.73 11.97 -5.44
C ASN A 87 16.60 12.22 -6.68
N CYS A 88 17.70 11.48 -6.82
CA CYS A 88 18.67 11.73 -7.89
C CYS A 88 18.66 10.72 -9.04
N GLY A 89 17.98 9.58 -8.86
CA GLY A 89 17.89 8.53 -9.88
C GLY A 89 19.04 7.52 -9.87
N PHE A 90 19.98 7.61 -8.92
CA PHE A 90 21.08 6.65 -8.81
C PHE A 90 20.54 5.25 -8.63
N ILE A 91 21.09 4.29 -9.38
CA ILE A 91 20.68 2.87 -9.34
C ILE A 91 21.87 2.00 -8.94
N LEU A 92 21.63 1.05 -8.03
CA LEU A 92 22.63 0.04 -7.67
C LEU A 92 21.97 -1.33 -7.52
N GLU A 93 22.75 -2.39 -7.71
CA GLU A 93 22.34 -3.77 -7.48
C GLU A 93 22.85 -4.25 -6.13
N SER A 94 21.95 -4.66 -5.24
CA SER A 94 22.30 -5.11 -3.90
C SER A 94 21.13 -5.88 -3.29
N THR A 95 21.40 -6.67 -2.26
CA THR A 95 20.36 -7.30 -1.43
C THR A 95 19.71 -6.31 -0.47
N VAL A 96 20.37 -5.19 -0.20
CA VAL A 96 19.90 -4.18 0.75
C VAL A 96 20.07 -2.78 0.16
N ALA A 97 19.08 -1.92 0.40
CA ALA A 97 19.20 -0.51 0.05
C ALA A 97 20.28 0.15 0.91
N PRO A 98 21.08 1.07 0.37
CA PRO A 98 22.13 1.74 1.16
C PRO A 98 21.51 2.64 2.22
N GLU A 99 22.21 2.81 3.35
CA GLU A 99 21.79 3.72 4.42
C GLU A 99 21.69 5.16 3.94
N LYS A 100 22.50 5.51 2.96
CA LYS A 100 22.62 6.85 2.41
C LYS A 100 23.00 6.75 0.93
N CYS A 101 22.34 7.53 0.10
CA CYS A 101 22.70 7.58 -1.32
C CYS A 101 24.13 8.11 -1.50
N PRO A 102 25.02 7.39 -2.20
CA PRO A 102 26.40 7.84 -2.40
C PRO A 102 26.52 9.08 -3.29
N VAL A 103 25.50 9.41 -4.05
CA VAL A 103 25.50 10.56 -4.97
C VAL A 103 24.90 11.80 -4.33
N CYS A 104 23.66 11.72 -3.84
CA CYS A 104 22.93 12.89 -3.33
C CYS A 104 22.81 12.95 -1.81
N HIS A 105 23.24 11.91 -1.10
CA HIS A 105 23.27 11.81 0.36
C HIS A 105 21.89 11.76 1.04
N HIS A 106 20.82 11.52 0.30
CA HIS A 106 19.51 11.28 0.90
C HIS A 106 19.44 9.91 1.59
N PRO A 107 18.66 9.78 2.66
CA PRO A 107 18.64 8.56 3.47
C PRO A 107 17.94 7.39 2.74
N LYS A 108 18.11 6.19 3.30
CA LYS A 108 17.56 4.92 2.81
C LYS A 108 16.07 5.02 2.40
N ALA A 109 15.27 5.80 3.10
CA ALA A 109 13.85 5.96 2.82
C ALA A 109 13.54 6.47 1.40
N TYR A 110 14.54 7.06 0.73
CA TYR A 110 14.41 7.52 -0.66
C TYR A 110 14.62 6.43 -1.69
N PHE A 111 15.01 5.22 -1.28
CA PHE A 111 15.22 4.12 -2.21
C PHE A 111 13.94 3.30 -2.43
N GLU A 112 13.77 2.85 -3.67
CA GLU A 112 12.71 1.96 -4.07
C GLU A 112 13.26 0.87 -4.98
N LEU A 113 12.54 -0.26 -5.07
CA LEU A 113 12.85 -1.28 -6.07
C LEU A 113 12.54 -0.74 -7.46
N VAL A 114 13.44 -1.02 -8.40
CA VAL A 114 13.20 -0.67 -9.81
C VAL A 114 12.26 -1.70 -10.41
N CYS A 115 11.09 -1.25 -10.83
CA CYS A 115 10.14 -2.06 -11.59
C CYS A 115 10.07 -1.46 -12.99
N VAL A 116 10.88 -1.99 -13.89
CA VAL A 116 10.96 -1.48 -15.27
C VAL A 116 10.15 -2.40 -16.17
N LYS A 117 8.92 -2.04 -16.40
CA LYS A 117 8.11 -2.60 -17.48
C LYS A 117 7.49 -1.44 -18.23
N PHE A 118 7.89 -1.31 -19.46
CA PHE A 118 7.30 -0.35 -20.39
C PHE A 118 6.36 -1.06 -21.36
#